data_e0b39e014374f0fc1912fd0f60847ca3
#
_entry.id   e0b39e014374f0fc1912fd0f60847ca3
#
_cell.length_a   1.000
_cell.length_b   1.000
_cell.length_c   1.000
_cell.angle_alpha   90.00
_cell.angle_beta   90.00
_cell.angle_gamma   90.00
#
_symmetry.space_group_name_H-M   'P 1'
#
loop_
_entity.id
_entity.type
_entity.pdbx_description
1 polymer ?
#
loop_
_entity_poly.entity_id
_entity_poly.type
_entity_poly.pdbx_seq_one_letter_code
_entity_poly.pdbx_strand_id
1 'polypeptide(L)'
;MRRCFGKIINELAKKDNKIVLLVGDIGYGIFDDFRKNHPKKFYNLGICEQSLIGVASGLALQGLKPWVYTITPFLIERPFEQLKLDIDQQNVNVNLVGFADYPNLGPSHSEIDAKKLMSLFKNIRSFFPKNSS
;
A
#
# COMPACT_ATOMS: atom_id res chain seq x y z
N MET A 1 -9.61 -0.45 -12.33
CA MET A 1 -9.24 -0.17 -10.93
C MET A 1 -7.91 0.57 -10.77
N ARG A 2 -6.74 0.06 -11.18
CA ARG A 2 -5.41 0.68 -10.93
C ARG A 2 -5.29 2.14 -11.39
N ARG A 3 -5.65 2.45 -12.64
CA ARG A 3 -5.63 3.85 -13.15
C ARG A 3 -6.65 4.75 -12.44
N CYS A 4 -7.80 4.19 -12.02
CA CYS A 4 -8.78 4.91 -11.24
C CYS A 4 -8.20 5.29 -9.87
N PHE A 5 -7.54 4.35 -9.19
CA PHE A 5 -6.85 4.63 -7.94
C PHE A 5 -5.78 5.72 -8.10
N GLY A 6 -4.95 5.66 -9.16
CA GLY A 6 -3.94 6.69 -9.42
C GLY A 6 -4.52 8.11 -9.56
N LYS A 7 -5.68 8.24 -10.23
CA LYS A 7 -6.39 9.53 -10.33
C LYS A 7 -6.95 9.98 -8.99
N ILE A 8 -7.60 9.08 -8.25
CA ILE A 8 -8.24 9.40 -6.96
C ILE A 8 -7.20 9.83 -5.93
N ILE A 9 -6.09 9.10 -5.79
CA ILE A 9 -5.06 9.45 -4.80
C ILE A 9 -4.39 10.80 -5.13
N ASN A 10 -4.22 11.12 -6.41
CA ASN A 10 -3.71 12.41 -6.85
C ASN A 10 -4.66 13.56 -6.44
N GLU A 11 -5.97 13.39 -6.62
CA GLU A 11 -6.95 14.39 -6.21
C GLU A 11 -7.09 14.51 -4.69
N LEU A 12 -7.01 13.40 -3.96
CA LEU A 12 -7.03 13.42 -2.50
C LEU A 12 -5.82 14.17 -1.93
N ALA A 13 -4.62 13.95 -2.50
CA ALA A 13 -3.40 14.62 -2.06
C ALA A 13 -3.37 16.12 -2.33
N LYS A 14 -4.19 16.63 -3.25
CA LYS A 14 -4.42 18.08 -3.44
C LYS A 14 -5.20 18.68 -2.27
N LYS A 15 -6.15 17.91 -1.71
CA LYS A 15 -7.06 18.35 -0.64
C LYS A 15 -6.51 18.09 0.76
N ASP A 16 -5.63 17.11 0.91
CA ASP A 16 -5.04 16.74 2.20
C ASP A 16 -3.52 16.66 2.11
N ASN A 17 -2.86 17.60 2.77
CA ASN A 17 -1.40 17.69 2.79
C ASN A 17 -0.71 16.55 3.56
N LYS A 18 -1.45 15.80 4.36
CA LYS A 18 -0.94 14.68 5.14
C LYS A 18 -0.78 13.39 4.32
N ILE A 19 -1.41 13.31 3.15
CA ILE A 19 -1.32 12.13 2.29
C ILE A 19 0.07 12.04 1.68
N VAL A 20 0.68 10.86 1.82
CA VAL A 20 1.93 10.47 1.18
C VAL A 20 1.75 9.09 0.52
N LEU A 21 2.38 8.89 -0.63
CA LEU A 21 2.30 7.64 -1.39
C LEU A 21 3.66 6.96 -1.42
N LEU A 22 3.69 5.72 -0.93
CA LEU A 22 4.88 4.87 -0.90
C LEU A 22 4.67 3.68 -1.84
N VAL A 23 5.66 3.36 -2.65
CA VAL A 23 5.61 2.23 -3.59
C VAL A 23 6.86 1.35 -3.48
N GLY A 24 6.69 0.06 -3.75
CA GLY A 24 7.77 -0.93 -3.80
C GLY A 24 8.23 -1.20 -5.23
N ASP A 25 8.85 -0.21 -5.87
CA ASP A 25 9.36 -0.24 -7.26
C ASP A 25 8.31 -0.65 -8.30
N ILE A 26 7.11 -0.10 -8.19
CA ILE A 26 5.96 -0.42 -9.04
C ILE A 26 5.07 0.80 -9.26
N GLY A 27 4.11 0.69 -10.21
CA GLY A 27 3.13 1.75 -10.46
C GLY A 27 3.54 2.74 -11.55
N TYR A 28 4.50 2.39 -12.39
CA TYR A 28 4.88 3.15 -13.59
C TYR A 28 3.66 3.34 -14.50
N GLY A 29 3.48 4.56 -15.02
CA GLY A 29 2.32 4.94 -15.83
C GLY A 29 1.00 5.08 -15.06
N ILE A 30 0.99 4.81 -13.75
CA ILE A 30 -0.18 4.96 -12.87
C ILE A 30 -0.05 6.19 -12.00
N PHE A 31 1.13 6.45 -11.45
CA PHE A 31 1.41 7.52 -10.51
C PHE A 31 2.25 8.66 -11.09
N ASP A 32 2.39 8.75 -12.41
CA ASP A 32 3.20 9.80 -13.04
C ASP A 32 2.67 11.20 -12.74
N ASP A 33 1.33 11.37 -12.77
CA ASP A 33 0.68 12.62 -12.37
C ASP A 33 0.90 12.92 -10.88
N PHE A 34 0.82 11.91 -10.01
CA PHE A 34 1.08 12.10 -8.59
C PHE A 34 2.52 12.55 -8.33
N ARG A 35 3.49 11.90 -8.96
CA ARG A 35 4.92 12.25 -8.87
C ARG A 35 5.18 13.67 -9.33
N LYS A 36 4.56 14.09 -10.43
CA LYS A 36 4.69 15.44 -11.00
C LYS A 36 4.05 16.49 -10.08
N ASN A 37 2.82 16.23 -9.61
CA ASN A 37 2.04 17.20 -8.84
C ASN A 37 2.45 17.27 -7.37
N HIS A 38 2.96 16.17 -6.81
CA HIS A 38 3.30 16.02 -5.40
C HIS A 38 4.69 15.38 -5.19
N PRO A 39 5.78 15.95 -5.73
CA PRO A 39 7.10 15.32 -5.72
C PRO A 39 7.66 15.06 -4.32
N LYS A 40 7.26 15.85 -3.32
CA LYS A 40 7.66 15.69 -1.91
C LYS A 40 6.79 14.70 -1.12
N LYS A 41 5.77 14.12 -1.76
CA LYS A 41 4.83 13.17 -1.13
C LYS A 41 4.87 11.79 -1.79
N PHE A 42 5.77 11.57 -2.74
CA PHE A 42 5.95 10.30 -3.44
C PHE A 42 7.30 9.68 -3.10
N TYR A 43 7.28 8.45 -2.62
CA TYR A 43 8.49 7.72 -2.23
C TYR A 43 8.48 6.33 -2.87
N ASN A 44 9.47 6.04 -3.71
CA ASN A 44 9.75 4.69 -4.16
C ASN A 44 10.91 4.14 -3.32
N LEU A 45 10.62 3.17 -2.47
CA LEU A 45 11.61 2.58 -1.57
C LEU A 45 12.35 1.39 -2.18
N GLY A 46 12.00 0.99 -3.42
CA GLY A 46 12.54 -0.22 -4.02
C GLY A 46 11.83 -1.49 -3.54
N ILE A 47 12.40 -2.64 -3.86
CA ILE A 47 11.85 -3.96 -3.53
C ILE A 47 12.26 -4.33 -2.09
N CYS A 48 11.62 -3.70 -1.11
CA CYS A 48 11.90 -3.88 0.31
C CYS A 48 10.63 -3.71 1.16
N GLU A 49 9.66 -4.59 0.97
CA GLU A 49 8.31 -4.43 1.51
C GLU A 49 8.26 -4.38 3.04
N GLN A 50 9.13 -5.08 3.73
CA GLN A 50 9.24 -4.99 5.19
C GLN A 50 9.61 -3.58 5.64
N SER A 51 10.64 -3.00 5.03
CA SER A 51 11.03 -1.60 5.29
C SER A 51 9.95 -0.62 4.86
N LEU A 52 9.26 -0.91 3.75
CA LEU A 52 8.15 -0.09 3.25
C LEU A 52 7.02 0.04 4.28
N ILE A 53 6.65 -1.05 4.95
CA ILE A 53 5.64 -1.05 6.02
C ILE A 53 6.16 -0.30 7.26
N GLY A 54 7.40 -0.56 7.69
CA GLY A 54 7.99 0.14 8.83
C GLY A 54 8.07 1.65 8.63
N VAL A 55 8.48 2.11 7.43
CA VAL A 55 8.49 3.55 7.08
C VAL A 55 7.06 4.12 7.10
N ALA A 56 6.09 3.41 6.52
CA ALA A 56 4.70 3.85 6.53
C ALA A 56 4.16 3.99 7.96
N SER A 57 4.45 3.03 8.84
CA SER A 57 4.08 3.11 10.24
C SER A 57 4.70 4.32 10.95
N GLY A 58 6.00 4.55 10.76
CA GLY A 58 6.68 5.71 11.32
C GLY A 58 6.10 7.04 10.86
N LEU A 59 5.75 7.17 9.57
CA LEU A 59 5.08 8.35 9.03
C LEU A 59 3.68 8.54 9.61
N ALA A 60 2.93 7.46 9.82
CA ALA A 60 1.60 7.51 10.45
C ALA A 60 1.68 7.97 11.90
N LEU A 61 2.68 7.51 12.66
CA LEU A 61 2.95 7.97 14.03
C LEU A 61 3.27 9.47 14.10
N GLN A 62 3.85 10.04 13.04
CA GLN A 62 4.08 11.48 12.90
C GLN A 62 2.84 12.25 12.40
N GLY A 63 1.69 11.62 12.29
CA GLY A 63 0.42 12.24 11.91
C GLY A 63 0.21 12.40 10.41
N LEU A 64 1.04 11.78 9.57
CA LEU A 64 0.80 11.66 8.14
C LEU A 64 -0.21 10.55 7.84
N LYS A 65 -0.69 10.49 6.61
CA LYS A 65 -1.63 9.47 6.10
C LYS A 65 -0.96 8.72 4.94
N PRO A 66 -0.09 7.76 5.25
CA PRO A 66 0.61 7.01 4.20
C PRO A 66 -0.33 6.05 3.47
N TRP A 67 -0.14 5.97 2.16
CA TRP A 67 -0.72 5.00 1.27
C TRP A 67 0.40 4.15 0.70
N VAL A 68 0.36 2.86 0.96
CA VAL A 68 1.34 1.88 0.48
C VAL A 68 0.76 1.11 -0.68
N TYR A 69 1.48 1.03 -1.80
CA TYR A 69 1.00 0.38 -3.00
C TYR A 69 2.02 -0.61 -3.56
N THR A 70 1.61 -1.88 -3.67
CA THR A 70 2.36 -2.94 -4.36
C THR A 70 1.41 -4.08 -4.75
N ILE A 71 1.90 -5.18 -5.35
CA ILE A 71 1.05 -6.36 -5.62
C ILE A 71 0.67 -7.06 -4.31
N THR A 72 -0.45 -7.76 -4.33
CA THR A 72 -1.04 -8.36 -3.12
C THR A 72 -0.08 -9.25 -2.34
N PRO A 73 0.61 -10.27 -2.92
CA PRO A 73 1.51 -11.10 -2.13
C PRO A 73 2.67 -10.31 -1.50
N PHE A 74 3.19 -9.29 -2.19
CA PHE A 74 4.27 -8.48 -1.66
C PHE A 74 3.80 -7.55 -0.54
N LEU A 75 2.53 -7.14 -0.59
CA LEU A 75 1.95 -6.27 0.43
C LEU A 75 1.65 -7.01 1.74
N ILE A 76 1.19 -8.26 1.67
CA ILE A 76 0.64 -8.95 2.83
C ILE A 76 1.43 -10.17 3.30
N GLU A 77 2.16 -10.85 2.42
CA GLU A 77 2.90 -12.06 2.79
C GLU A 77 4.35 -11.74 3.19
N ARG A 78 5.07 -10.94 2.39
CA ARG A 78 6.46 -10.59 2.68
C ARG A 78 6.64 -9.81 3.98
N PRO A 79 5.84 -8.75 4.25
CA PRO A 79 5.95 -7.96 5.48
C PRO A 79 4.93 -8.39 6.55
N PHE A 80 4.55 -9.67 6.60
CA PHE A 80 3.48 -10.12 7.50
C PHE A 80 3.75 -9.77 8.97
N GLU A 81 5.00 -9.92 9.42
CA GLU A 81 5.38 -9.56 10.78
C GLU A 81 5.27 -8.05 11.02
N GLN A 82 5.70 -7.22 10.07
CA GLN A 82 5.59 -5.77 10.16
C GLN A 82 4.13 -5.31 10.12
N LEU A 83 3.26 -5.96 9.34
CA LEU A 83 1.82 -5.69 9.39
C LEU A 83 1.25 -5.97 10.77
N LYS A 84 1.65 -7.09 11.38
CA LYS A 84 1.22 -7.47 12.72
C LYS A 84 1.73 -6.49 13.78
N LEU A 85 3.02 -6.19 13.79
CA LEU A 85 3.66 -5.43 14.87
C LEU A 85 3.52 -3.91 14.68
N ASP A 86 3.76 -3.44 13.45
CA ASP A 86 3.88 -2.00 13.20
C ASP A 86 2.55 -1.36 12.83
N ILE A 87 1.61 -2.11 12.22
CA ILE A 87 0.31 -1.57 11.83
C ILE A 87 -0.79 -2.03 12.79
N ASP A 88 -0.99 -3.35 12.93
CA ASP A 88 -2.12 -3.90 13.67
C ASP A 88 -2.01 -3.65 15.18
N GLN A 89 -0.88 -4.02 15.80
CA GLN A 89 -0.71 -3.83 17.24
C GLN A 89 -0.66 -2.35 17.66
N GLN A 90 -0.01 -1.51 16.86
CA GLN A 90 0.06 -0.07 17.13
C GLN A 90 -1.20 0.69 16.73
N ASN A 91 -2.08 0.04 15.97
CA ASN A 91 -3.35 0.63 15.46
C ASN A 91 -3.13 1.97 14.75
N VAL A 92 -2.12 2.05 13.89
CA VAL A 92 -1.74 3.28 13.17
C VAL A 92 -2.53 3.45 11.87
N ASN A 93 -2.72 4.69 11.44
CA ASN A 93 -3.49 5.02 10.25
C ASN A 93 -2.65 4.89 8.97
N VAL A 94 -2.48 3.66 8.48
CA VAL A 94 -1.82 3.34 7.21
C VAL A 94 -2.84 2.74 6.25
N ASN A 95 -2.86 3.20 5.01
CA ASN A 95 -3.70 2.66 3.95
C ASN A 95 -2.87 1.71 3.08
N LEU A 96 -3.25 0.44 3.05
CA LEU A 96 -2.58 -0.61 2.31
C LEU A 96 -3.36 -0.92 1.02
N VAL A 97 -2.72 -0.81 -0.14
CA VAL A 97 -3.36 -1.01 -1.44
C VAL A 97 -2.63 -2.11 -2.21
N GLY A 98 -3.17 -3.31 -2.14
CA GLY A 98 -2.75 -4.46 -2.94
C GLY A 98 -3.51 -4.51 -4.27
N PHE A 99 -2.86 -4.94 -5.33
CA PHE A 99 -3.53 -5.20 -6.59
C PHE A 99 -3.00 -6.48 -7.20
N ALA A 100 -3.90 -7.34 -7.68
CA ALA A 100 -3.57 -8.57 -8.39
C ALA A 100 -2.49 -9.45 -7.72
N ASP A 101 -2.25 -10.54 -8.32
CA ASP A 101 -1.07 -11.40 -8.23
C ASP A 101 -0.66 -11.81 -9.65
N TYR A 102 0.47 -12.48 -9.78
CA TYR A 102 1.03 -12.87 -11.07
C TYR A 102 1.60 -14.30 -11.00
N PRO A 103 0.76 -15.34 -10.90
CA PRO A 103 1.21 -16.75 -10.71
C PRO A 103 2.19 -17.23 -11.78
N ASN A 104 2.07 -16.70 -13.01
CA ASN A 104 2.98 -17.04 -14.10
C ASN A 104 4.43 -16.58 -13.88
N LEU A 105 4.68 -15.70 -12.92
CA LEU A 105 6.00 -15.22 -12.52
C LEU A 105 6.59 -16.04 -11.35
N GLY A 106 5.88 -17.08 -10.93
CA GLY A 106 6.33 -18.01 -9.90
C GLY A 106 5.66 -17.83 -8.53
N PRO A 107 5.99 -18.70 -7.58
CA PRO A 107 5.30 -18.79 -6.29
C PRO A 107 5.33 -17.50 -5.47
N SER A 108 6.42 -16.74 -5.55
CA SER A 108 6.54 -15.46 -4.82
C SER A 108 5.59 -14.37 -5.32
N HIS A 109 5.02 -14.53 -6.52
CA HIS A 109 4.09 -13.59 -7.15
C HIS A 109 2.63 -14.07 -7.07
N SER A 110 2.39 -15.22 -6.43
CA SER A 110 1.06 -15.78 -6.22
C SER A 110 0.62 -15.51 -4.78
N GLU A 111 -0.60 -15.01 -4.60
CA GLU A 111 -1.18 -14.92 -3.26
C GLU A 111 -1.67 -16.29 -2.79
N ILE A 112 -1.60 -16.55 -1.49
CA ILE A 112 -2.14 -17.77 -0.91
C ILE A 112 -3.66 -17.62 -0.72
N ASP A 113 -4.06 -16.76 0.21
CA ASP A 113 -5.46 -16.42 0.51
C ASP A 113 -5.47 -15.08 1.26
N ALA A 114 -5.53 -14.01 0.50
CA ALA A 114 -5.49 -12.65 1.05
C ALA A 114 -6.60 -12.40 2.08
N LYS A 115 -7.81 -12.92 1.86
CA LYS A 115 -8.93 -12.74 2.78
C LYS A 115 -8.66 -13.40 4.11
N LYS A 116 -8.17 -14.64 4.08
CA LYS A 116 -7.86 -15.41 5.29
C LYS A 116 -6.69 -14.79 6.04
N LEU A 117 -5.61 -14.41 5.36
CA LEU A 117 -4.48 -13.75 6.00
C LEU A 117 -4.89 -12.44 6.67
N MET A 118 -5.64 -11.59 5.97
CA MET A 118 -6.08 -10.31 6.53
C MET A 118 -7.10 -10.46 7.65
N SER A 119 -7.84 -11.55 7.74
CA SER A 119 -8.76 -11.82 8.85
C SER A 119 -8.07 -12.10 10.20
N LEU A 120 -6.76 -12.35 10.20
CA LEU A 120 -5.97 -12.55 11.42
C LEU A 120 -5.69 -11.25 12.17
N PHE A 121 -5.79 -10.10 11.50
CA PHE A 121 -5.55 -8.79 12.09
C PHE A 121 -6.81 -8.23 12.73
N LYS A 122 -6.69 -7.59 13.89
CA LYS A 122 -7.81 -7.03 14.65
C LYS A 122 -8.14 -5.60 14.26
N ASN A 123 -7.10 -4.81 13.97
CA ASN A 123 -7.22 -3.38 13.74
C ASN A 123 -7.10 -2.99 12.25
N ILE A 124 -6.76 -3.94 11.37
CA ILE A 124 -6.69 -3.73 9.93
C ILE A 124 -8.03 -4.12 9.29
N ARG A 125 -8.77 -3.14 8.78
CA ARG A 125 -10.00 -3.38 8.01
C ARG A 125 -9.67 -3.67 6.57
N SER A 126 -10.22 -4.75 6.01
CA SER A 126 -9.93 -5.20 4.65
C SER A 126 -11.15 -5.07 3.75
N PHE A 127 -10.91 -4.59 2.54
CA PHE A 127 -11.91 -4.45 1.47
C PHE A 127 -11.40 -5.15 0.21
N PHE A 128 -12.25 -5.91 -0.44
CA PHE A 128 -11.93 -6.66 -1.66
C PHE A 128 -12.86 -6.23 -2.80
N PRO A 129 -12.63 -5.06 -3.41
CA PRO A 129 -13.50 -4.54 -4.45
C PRO A 129 -13.41 -5.38 -5.72
N LYS A 130 -14.57 -5.64 -6.36
CA LYS A 130 -14.65 -6.41 -7.61
C LYS A 130 -14.56 -5.53 -8.85
N ASN A 131 -14.89 -4.26 -8.73
CA ASN A 131 -14.91 -3.28 -9.81
C ASN A 131 -14.51 -1.89 -9.29
N SER A 132 -14.44 -0.90 -10.18
CA SER A 132 -14.06 0.49 -9.86
C SER A 132 -15.24 1.45 -9.68
N SER A 133 -16.46 0.91 -9.63
CA SER A 133 -17.69 1.68 -9.39
C SER A 133 -18.01 1.76 -7.90
#